data_0030d0b9a5dd5d6c60262a25875251c4
#
_entry.id   0030d0b9a5dd5d6c60262a25875251c4
#
_cell.length_a   1.000
_cell.length_b   1.000
_cell.length_c   1.000
_cell.angle_alpha   90.00
_cell.angle_beta   90.00
_cell.angle_gamma   90.00
#
_symmetry.space_group_name_H-M   'P 1'
#
loop_
_entity.id
_entity.type
_entity.pdbx_description
1 polymer ?
#
loop_
_entity_poly.entity_id
_entity_poly.type
_entity_poly.pdbx_seq_one_letter_code
_entity_poly.pdbx_strand_id
1 'polypeptide(L)'
;QRVAIARALAPEPKVLLCDEATSALDPQTTQSILALLKEINRKLGLTILLITHEMDVVKSICHKVAIIHAGRLIEQGEVAWFFSNAKTQLARDFIHSTIHLEVPQEYQDRMSAERVPGSYPLVKLGFTGTTVDSPLISEASRRFNIDISILSADIEYAGGVKFGFLLAELFGDEAQCEATQQFLIDNHIQLEVMGYVRSND
;
A
#
# COMPACT_ATOMS: atom_id res chain seq x y z
N GLN A 1 -5.25 27.98 6.56
CA GLN A 1 -5.65 27.22 5.35
C GLN A 1 -7.09 27.49 4.91
N ARG A 2 -8.10 27.46 5.79
CA ARG A 2 -9.51 27.72 5.42
C ARG A 2 -9.71 29.11 4.77
N VAL A 3 -9.08 30.14 5.32
CA VAL A 3 -9.13 31.51 4.75
C VAL A 3 -8.43 31.54 3.37
N ALA A 4 -7.31 30.86 3.21
CA ALA A 4 -6.62 30.76 1.93
C ALA A 4 -7.47 30.09 0.86
N ILE A 5 -8.15 28.98 1.22
CA ILE A 5 -9.10 28.28 0.33
C ILE A 5 -10.26 29.22 -0.04
N ALA A 6 -10.89 29.88 0.94
CA ALA A 6 -11.99 30.79 0.69
C ALA A 6 -11.58 31.95 -0.26
N ARG A 7 -10.39 32.53 -0.06
CA ARG A 7 -9.84 33.56 -0.95
C ARG A 7 -9.60 33.04 -2.36
N ALA A 8 -9.08 31.82 -2.51
CA ALA A 8 -8.83 31.21 -3.81
C ALA A 8 -10.14 30.87 -4.56
N LEU A 9 -11.23 30.62 -3.84
CA LEU A 9 -12.54 30.34 -4.43
C LEU A 9 -13.36 31.60 -4.78
N ALA A 10 -13.00 32.77 -4.24
CA ALA A 10 -13.77 34.01 -4.44
C ALA A 10 -13.92 34.40 -5.94
N PRO A 11 -12.92 34.20 -6.83
CA PRO A 11 -13.08 34.48 -8.25
C PRO A 11 -13.77 33.36 -9.05
N GLU A 12 -14.42 32.38 -8.40
CA GLU A 12 -15.10 31.25 -9.02
C GLU A 12 -14.22 30.47 -10.04
N PRO A 13 -13.04 29.96 -9.63
CA PRO A 13 -12.10 29.29 -10.52
C PRO A 13 -12.66 27.96 -11.02
N LYS A 14 -12.19 27.49 -12.18
CA LYS A 14 -12.45 26.13 -12.69
C LYS A 14 -11.48 25.10 -12.11
N VAL A 15 -10.31 25.53 -11.66
CA VAL A 15 -9.24 24.70 -11.10
C VAL A 15 -8.69 25.35 -9.85
N LEU A 16 -8.57 24.59 -8.78
CA LEU A 16 -7.89 24.99 -7.54
C LEU A 16 -6.55 24.26 -7.46
N LEU A 17 -5.48 25.03 -7.31
CA LEU A 17 -4.13 24.50 -7.09
C LEU A 17 -3.81 24.53 -5.58
N CYS A 18 -3.47 23.38 -5.03
CA CYS A 18 -3.10 23.23 -3.63
C CYS A 18 -1.67 22.68 -3.57
N ASP A 19 -0.74 23.49 -3.11
CA ASP A 19 0.65 23.10 -2.93
C ASP A 19 0.88 22.85 -1.44
N GLU A 20 1.17 21.58 -1.09
CA GLU A 20 1.41 21.11 0.27
C GLU A 20 0.44 21.68 1.33
N ALA A 21 -0.87 21.68 1.01
CA ALA A 21 -1.89 22.35 1.82
C ALA A 21 -2.05 21.78 3.25
N THR A 22 -1.45 20.63 3.54
CA THR A 22 -1.56 19.91 4.83
C THR A 22 -0.24 19.73 5.56
N SER A 23 0.91 19.96 4.93
CA SER A 23 2.24 19.61 5.44
C SER A 23 2.64 20.23 6.79
N ALA A 24 2.01 21.35 7.17
CA ALA A 24 2.30 22.07 8.43
C ALA A 24 1.14 21.99 9.44
N LEU A 25 0.22 21.04 9.27
CA LEU A 25 -0.98 20.90 10.10
C LEU A 25 -0.90 19.66 10.99
N ASP A 26 -1.56 19.74 12.14
CA ASP A 26 -1.79 18.56 12.97
C ASP A 26 -2.76 17.58 12.27
N PRO A 27 -2.76 16.28 12.63
CA PRO A 27 -3.57 15.26 11.94
C PRO A 27 -5.07 15.57 11.93
N GLN A 28 -5.62 16.14 13.00
CA GLN A 28 -7.05 16.45 13.07
C GLN A 28 -7.42 17.61 12.14
N THR A 29 -6.58 18.63 12.09
CA THR A 29 -6.74 19.77 11.17
C THR A 29 -6.56 19.32 9.73
N THR A 30 -5.59 18.46 9.44
CA THR A 30 -5.38 17.85 8.13
C THR A 30 -6.66 17.17 7.63
N GLN A 31 -7.23 16.26 8.41
CA GLN A 31 -8.48 15.57 8.05
C GLN A 31 -9.63 16.55 7.79
N SER A 32 -9.74 17.61 8.60
CA SER A 32 -10.76 18.65 8.44
C SER A 32 -10.61 19.43 7.12
N ILE A 33 -9.37 19.74 6.72
CA ILE A 33 -9.08 20.42 5.45
C ILE A 33 -9.35 19.49 4.26
N LEU A 34 -8.94 18.23 4.35
CA LEU A 34 -9.19 17.23 3.29
C LEU A 34 -10.70 16.99 3.09
N ALA A 35 -11.48 16.89 4.17
CA ALA A 35 -12.93 16.79 4.11
C ALA A 35 -13.56 18.03 3.44
N LEU A 36 -13.06 19.23 3.76
CA LEU A 36 -13.50 20.47 3.12
C LEU A 36 -13.19 20.48 1.63
N LEU A 37 -11.99 20.10 1.21
CA LEU A 37 -11.61 20.03 -0.21
C LEU A 37 -12.48 19.02 -0.97
N LYS A 38 -12.76 17.87 -0.38
CA LYS A 38 -13.66 16.86 -0.96
C LYS A 38 -15.10 17.39 -1.12
N GLU A 39 -15.58 18.12 -0.13
CA GLU A 39 -16.91 18.75 -0.19
C GLU A 39 -16.98 19.82 -1.26
N ILE A 40 -15.97 20.68 -1.39
CA ILE A 40 -15.84 21.72 -2.42
C ILE A 40 -15.82 21.08 -3.81
N ASN A 41 -14.98 20.07 -4.03
CA ASN A 41 -14.93 19.32 -5.29
C ASN A 41 -16.31 18.78 -5.67
N ARG A 42 -16.99 18.13 -4.73
CA ARG A 42 -18.33 17.53 -4.96
C ARG A 42 -19.42 18.58 -5.23
N LYS A 43 -19.45 19.67 -4.45
CA LYS A 43 -20.52 20.68 -4.54
C LYS A 43 -20.37 21.64 -5.71
N LEU A 44 -19.14 22.03 -6.03
CA LEU A 44 -18.85 23.02 -7.05
C LEU A 44 -18.41 22.40 -8.39
N GLY A 45 -18.19 21.08 -8.46
CA GLY A 45 -17.64 20.42 -9.65
C GLY A 45 -16.23 20.92 -10.01
N LEU A 46 -15.53 21.51 -9.03
CA LEU A 46 -14.24 22.12 -9.18
C LEU A 46 -13.13 21.07 -9.32
N THR A 47 -12.27 21.19 -10.32
CA THR A 47 -11.06 20.38 -10.40
C THR A 47 -10.04 20.85 -9.38
N ILE A 48 -9.51 19.94 -8.57
CA ILE A 48 -8.48 20.24 -7.59
C ILE A 48 -7.19 19.50 -8.00
N LEU A 49 -6.12 20.26 -8.21
CA LEU A 49 -4.77 19.72 -8.35
C LEU A 49 -4.03 19.90 -7.03
N LEU A 50 -3.72 18.77 -6.38
CA LEU A 50 -3.05 18.72 -5.09
C LEU A 50 -1.62 18.23 -5.27
N ILE A 51 -0.64 19.02 -4.80
CA ILE A 51 0.76 18.61 -4.71
C ILE A 51 1.02 18.21 -3.26
N THR A 52 1.48 17.00 -3.06
CA THR A 52 1.80 16.45 -1.74
C THR A 52 2.81 15.31 -1.86
N HIS A 53 3.59 15.12 -0.82
CA HIS A 53 4.41 13.91 -0.62
C HIS A 53 3.74 12.94 0.38
N GLU A 54 2.57 13.29 0.91
CA GLU A 54 1.81 12.49 1.87
C GLU A 54 0.87 11.51 1.13
N MET A 55 1.23 10.24 1.06
CA MET A 55 0.41 9.24 0.36
C MET A 55 -0.95 9.01 1.02
N ASP A 56 -1.07 9.21 2.32
CA ASP A 56 -2.36 9.13 3.03
C ASP A 56 -3.35 10.18 2.54
N VAL A 57 -2.85 11.36 2.18
CA VAL A 57 -3.66 12.39 1.53
C VAL A 57 -4.13 11.91 0.17
N VAL A 58 -3.22 11.35 -0.65
CA VAL A 58 -3.57 10.80 -1.97
C VAL A 58 -4.64 9.72 -1.85
N LYS A 59 -4.46 8.75 -0.95
CA LYS A 59 -5.42 7.65 -0.70
C LYS A 59 -6.81 8.17 -0.30
N SER A 60 -6.85 9.22 0.54
CA SER A 60 -8.09 9.66 1.18
C SER A 60 -9.01 10.48 0.27
N ILE A 61 -8.48 11.33 -0.61
CA ILE A 61 -9.31 12.29 -1.37
C ILE A 61 -9.07 12.31 -2.88
N CYS A 62 -7.95 11.78 -3.39
CA CYS A 62 -7.63 11.86 -4.80
C CYS A 62 -8.35 10.77 -5.62
N HIS A 63 -8.77 11.11 -6.84
CA HIS A 63 -9.29 10.17 -7.83
C HIS A 63 -8.18 9.66 -8.75
N LYS A 64 -7.21 10.54 -9.05
CA LYS A 64 -6.06 10.25 -9.91
C LYS A 64 -4.80 10.69 -9.21
N VAL A 65 -3.71 10.03 -9.53
CA VAL A 65 -2.36 10.30 -9.04
C VAL A 65 -1.39 10.40 -10.21
N ALA A 66 -0.41 11.27 -10.07
CA ALA A 66 0.72 11.39 -10.99
C ALA A 66 2.01 11.54 -10.18
N ILE A 67 3.01 10.70 -10.45
CA ILE A 67 4.34 10.82 -9.85
C ILE A 67 5.23 11.64 -10.77
N ILE A 68 5.84 12.69 -10.19
CA ILE A 68 6.82 13.53 -10.85
C ILE A 68 8.16 13.35 -10.12
N HIS A 69 9.21 13.07 -10.88
CA HIS A 69 10.57 12.98 -10.37
C HIS A 69 11.54 13.68 -11.34
N ALA A 70 12.44 14.48 -10.80
CA ALA A 70 13.41 15.27 -11.60
C ALA A 70 12.76 16.04 -12.78
N GLY A 71 11.57 16.63 -12.54
CA GLY A 71 10.83 17.41 -13.54
C GLY A 71 10.15 16.58 -14.64
N ARG A 72 10.09 15.27 -14.50
CA ARG A 72 9.45 14.36 -15.46
C ARG A 72 8.28 13.62 -14.83
N LEU A 73 7.22 13.44 -15.61
CA LEU A 73 6.12 12.56 -15.27
C LEU A 73 6.61 11.12 -15.40
N ILE A 74 6.60 10.38 -14.29
CA ILE A 74 7.10 8.99 -14.22
C ILE A 74 5.97 8.01 -14.43
N GLU A 75 4.87 8.18 -13.70
CA GLU A 75 3.70 7.32 -13.78
C GLU A 75 2.45 8.10 -13.39
N GLN A 76 1.29 7.74 -13.96
CA GLN A 76 0.00 8.31 -13.61
C GLN A 76 -1.11 7.30 -13.80
N GLY A 77 -2.19 7.47 -13.05
CA GLY A 77 -3.37 6.62 -13.17
C GLY A 77 -4.47 6.99 -12.18
N GLU A 78 -5.53 6.21 -12.18
CA GLU A 78 -6.52 6.24 -11.12
C GLU A 78 -5.90 5.73 -9.82
N VAL A 79 -6.23 6.32 -8.67
CA VAL A 79 -5.62 5.98 -7.37
C VAL A 79 -5.77 4.49 -7.07
N ALA A 80 -6.98 3.93 -7.24
CA ALA A 80 -7.22 2.50 -7.01
C ALA A 80 -6.33 1.59 -7.87
N TRP A 81 -6.21 1.91 -9.16
CA TRP A 81 -5.35 1.16 -10.09
C TRP A 81 -3.87 1.33 -9.74
N PHE A 82 -3.45 2.53 -9.39
CA PHE A 82 -2.06 2.85 -9.05
C PHE A 82 -1.57 2.04 -7.85
N PHE A 83 -2.33 2.00 -6.76
CA PHE A 83 -1.96 1.22 -5.57
C PHE A 83 -1.96 -0.30 -5.81
N SER A 84 -2.73 -0.76 -6.80
CA SER A 84 -2.80 -2.19 -7.15
C SER A 84 -1.79 -2.62 -8.22
N ASN A 85 -1.33 -1.71 -9.08
CA ASN A 85 -0.64 -2.06 -10.33
C ASN A 85 0.54 -1.13 -10.65
N ALA A 86 1.20 -0.55 -9.67
CA ALA A 86 2.36 0.31 -9.88
C ALA A 86 3.45 -0.39 -10.71
N LYS A 87 3.83 0.22 -11.83
CA LYS A 87 4.76 -0.37 -12.80
C LYS A 87 6.20 0.00 -12.53
N THR A 88 6.42 1.25 -12.10
CA THR A 88 7.77 1.76 -11.88
C THR A 88 8.25 1.45 -10.47
N GLN A 89 9.57 1.28 -10.31
CA GLN A 89 10.16 1.05 -8.99
C GLN A 89 9.86 2.24 -8.06
N LEU A 90 9.99 3.47 -8.56
CA LEU A 90 9.70 4.68 -7.78
C LEU A 90 8.26 4.69 -7.26
N ALA A 91 7.27 4.28 -8.07
CA ALA A 91 5.88 4.18 -7.64
C ALA A 91 5.68 3.12 -6.56
N ARG A 92 6.32 1.96 -6.72
CA ARG A 92 6.32 0.92 -5.69
C ARG A 92 6.96 1.39 -4.38
N ASP A 93 8.09 2.10 -4.45
CA ASP A 93 8.76 2.64 -3.27
C ASP A 93 7.88 3.66 -2.54
N PHE A 94 7.17 4.52 -3.27
CA PHE A 94 6.18 5.44 -2.68
C PHE A 94 5.03 4.70 -2.01
N ILE A 95 4.48 3.65 -2.62
CA ILE A 95 3.43 2.83 -2.01
C ILE A 95 3.99 2.14 -0.75
N HIS A 96 5.17 1.55 -0.84
CA HIS A 96 5.80 0.84 0.27
C HIS A 96 6.14 1.76 1.44
N SER A 97 6.46 3.03 1.20
CA SER A 97 6.73 3.99 2.29
C SER A 97 5.51 4.29 3.15
N THR A 98 4.31 4.00 2.67
CA THR A 98 3.05 4.16 3.42
C THR A 98 2.63 2.91 4.18
N ILE A 99 3.29 1.79 3.89
CA ILE A 99 2.97 0.50 4.47
C ILE A 99 4.05 0.18 5.49
N HIS A 100 3.69 0.21 6.75
CA HIS A 100 4.60 -0.08 7.86
C HIS A 100 4.79 -1.59 8.06
N LEU A 101 5.26 -2.27 7.00
CA LEU A 101 5.61 -3.68 7.04
C LEU A 101 7.13 -3.83 7.12
N GLU A 102 7.68 -3.49 8.27
CA GLU A 102 9.09 -3.73 8.55
C GLU A 102 9.26 -5.15 9.11
N VAL A 103 10.28 -5.85 8.62
CA VAL A 103 10.69 -7.12 9.24
C VAL A 103 11.22 -6.80 10.63
N PRO A 104 10.65 -7.37 11.70
CA PRO A 104 11.13 -7.11 13.06
C PRO A 104 12.62 -7.43 13.21
N GLN A 105 13.35 -6.67 14.04
CA GLN A 105 14.80 -6.81 14.19
C GLN A 105 15.20 -8.23 14.57
N GLU A 106 14.45 -8.89 15.43
CA GLU A 106 14.69 -10.27 15.85
C GLU A 106 14.62 -11.28 14.69
N TYR A 107 13.88 -10.97 13.63
CA TYR A 107 13.83 -11.77 12.41
C TYR A 107 14.99 -11.44 11.49
N GLN A 108 15.35 -10.15 11.36
CA GLN A 108 16.49 -9.71 10.56
C GLN A 108 17.79 -10.37 11.03
N ASP A 109 17.99 -10.49 12.34
CA ASP A 109 19.18 -11.07 12.94
C ASP A 109 19.35 -12.58 12.65
N ARG A 110 18.25 -13.28 12.33
CA ARG A 110 18.21 -14.72 12.05
C ARG A 110 17.95 -15.03 10.57
N MET A 111 17.77 -14.01 9.75
CA MET A 111 17.42 -14.15 8.35
C MET A 111 18.65 -14.35 7.47
N SER A 112 18.54 -15.24 6.49
CA SER A 112 19.52 -15.46 5.44
C SER A 112 18.88 -15.26 4.06
N ALA A 113 19.68 -14.82 3.08
CA ALA A 113 19.22 -14.68 1.70
C ALA A 113 18.96 -16.04 1.05
N GLU A 114 19.71 -17.07 1.46
CA GLU A 114 19.61 -18.43 0.94
C GLU A 114 18.95 -19.34 1.97
N ARG A 115 18.24 -20.35 1.48
CA ARG A 115 17.64 -21.36 2.33
C ARG A 115 18.72 -22.23 2.97
N VAL A 116 18.64 -22.40 4.27
CA VAL A 116 19.50 -23.28 5.06
C VAL A 116 18.66 -24.32 5.81
N PRO A 117 19.20 -25.49 6.15
CA PRO A 117 18.47 -26.48 6.92
C PRO A 117 17.86 -25.90 8.21
N GLY A 118 16.55 -26.16 8.44
CA GLY A 118 15.82 -25.62 9.58
C GLY A 118 15.40 -24.15 9.45
N SER A 119 15.44 -23.59 8.24
CA SER A 119 14.91 -22.26 7.97
C SER A 119 13.64 -22.31 7.14
N TYR A 120 12.77 -21.30 7.35
CA TYR A 120 11.48 -21.16 6.70
C TYR A 120 11.41 -19.84 5.91
N PRO A 121 10.75 -19.83 4.74
CA PRO A 121 10.65 -18.62 3.95
C PRO A 121 9.78 -17.58 4.65
N LEU A 122 10.31 -16.37 4.76
CA LEU A 122 9.59 -15.16 5.12
C LEU A 122 9.11 -14.50 3.84
N VAL A 123 7.81 -14.39 3.68
CA VAL A 123 7.18 -13.87 2.47
C VAL A 123 6.40 -12.60 2.76
N LYS A 124 6.50 -11.65 1.83
CA LYS A 124 5.62 -10.49 1.75
C LYS A 124 4.56 -10.76 0.70
N LEU A 125 3.31 -10.65 1.09
CA LEU A 125 2.14 -10.91 0.25
C LEU A 125 1.38 -9.61 0.01
N GLY A 126 1.08 -9.30 -1.25
CA GLY A 126 0.28 -8.13 -1.64
C GLY A 126 -1.08 -8.55 -2.18
N PHE A 127 -2.14 -8.00 -1.59
CA PHE A 127 -3.53 -8.27 -1.91
C PHE A 127 -4.19 -7.04 -2.50
N THR A 128 -5.05 -7.20 -3.51
CA THR A 128 -5.74 -6.09 -4.15
C THR A 128 -7.16 -6.48 -4.57
N GLY A 129 -8.11 -5.58 -4.35
CA GLY A 129 -9.51 -5.79 -4.76
C GLY A 129 -10.11 -7.06 -4.15
N THR A 130 -10.58 -7.97 -4.98
CA THR A 130 -11.27 -9.19 -4.54
C THR A 130 -10.38 -10.18 -3.79
N THR A 131 -9.05 -10.12 -3.98
CA THR A 131 -8.14 -11.04 -3.28
C THR A 131 -8.02 -10.72 -1.79
N VAL A 132 -8.29 -9.47 -1.37
CA VAL A 132 -8.29 -9.06 0.04
C VAL A 132 -9.41 -9.75 0.83
N ASP A 133 -10.58 -9.93 0.20
CA ASP A 133 -11.75 -10.52 0.84
C ASP A 133 -11.80 -12.07 0.70
N SER A 134 -10.86 -12.66 -0.05
CA SER A 134 -10.79 -14.09 -0.30
C SER A 134 -9.99 -14.81 0.78
N PRO A 135 -10.44 -15.97 1.30
CA PRO A 135 -9.76 -16.68 2.38
C PRO A 135 -8.54 -17.49 1.90
N LEU A 136 -7.73 -16.93 0.97
CA LEU A 136 -6.66 -17.64 0.28
C LEU A 136 -5.56 -18.14 1.22
N ILE A 137 -5.24 -17.42 2.28
CA ILE A 137 -4.26 -17.86 3.29
C ILE A 137 -4.74 -19.10 4.01
N SER A 138 -6.00 -19.12 4.47
CA SER A 138 -6.59 -20.27 5.14
C SER A 138 -6.77 -21.46 4.19
N GLU A 139 -7.05 -21.20 2.92
CA GLU A 139 -7.16 -22.23 1.90
C GLU A 139 -5.79 -22.85 1.62
N ALA A 140 -4.75 -22.04 1.44
CA ALA A 140 -3.38 -22.49 1.24
C ALA A 140 -2.91 -23.37 2.41
N SER A 141 -3.10 -22.91 3.64
CA SER A 141 -2.74 -23.66 4.84
C SER A 141 -3.38 -25.05 4.87
N ARG A 142 -4.69 -25.15 4.63
CA ARG A 142 -5.40 -26.45 4.61
C ARG A 142 -5.01 -27.32 3.43
N ARG A 143 -4.84 -26.73 2.25
CA ARG A 143 -4.60 -27.48 1.01
C ARG A 143 -3.23 -28.11 0.98
N PHE A 144 -2.22 -27.42 1.46
CA PHE A 144 -0.83 -27.87 1.44
C PHE A 144 -0.33 -28.36 2.79
N ASN A 145 -1.23 -28.42 3.79
CA ASN A 145 -0.91 -28.85 5.16
C ASN A 145 0.32 -28.09 5.70
N ILE A 146 0.28 -26.78 5.61
CA ILE A 146 1.34 -25.86 6.03
C ILE A 146 0.81 -24.91 7.11
N ASP A 147 1.63 -24.61 8.09
CA ASP A 147 1.31 -23.56 9.06
C ASP A 147 1.84 -22.21 8.55
N ILE A 148 1.04 -21.17 8.68
CA ILE A 148 1.36 -19.80 8.22
C ILE A 148 1.29 -18.89 9.44
N SER A 149 2.45 -18.40 9.87
CA SER A 149 2.55 -17.42 10.96
C SER A 149 2.56 -16.00 10.40
N ILE A 150 1.56 -15.20 10.77
CA ILE A 150 1.44 -13.81 10.35
C ILE A 150 2.20 -12.92 11.33
N LEU A 151 3.23 -12.23 10.86
CA LEU A 151 4.05 -11.32 11.65
C LEU A 151 3.45 -9.92 11.66
N SER A 152 2.96 -9.47 10.50
CA SER A 152 2.34 -8.17 10.34
C SER A 152 1.32 -8.21 9.22
N ALA A 153 0.24 -7.45 9.34
CA ALA A 153 -0.76 -7.30 8.29
C ALA A 153 -1.32 -5.87 8.32
N ASP A 154 -1.48 -5.30 7.14
CA ASP A 154 -2.08 -3.98 6.97
C ASP A 154 -3.06 -4.02 5.80
N ILE A 155 -4.29 -3.54 6.02
CA ILE A 155 -5.34 -3.46 5.01
C ILE A 155 -5.86 -2.03 4.95
N GLU A 156 -5.77 -1.45 3.78
CA GLU A 156 -6.12 -0.07 3.53
C GLU A 156 -7.13 0.09 2.39
N TYR A 157 -7.56 1.33 2.20
CA TYR A 157 -8.46 1.74 1.12
C TYR A 157 -7.85 2.90 0.35
N ALA A 158 -7.85 2.79 -0.98
CA ALA A 158 -7.48 3.89 -1.86
C ALA A 158 -8.45 3.93 -3.05
N GLY A 159 -9.04 5.10 -3.30
CA GLY A 159 -10.00 5.26 -4.39
C GLY A 159 -11.21 4.31 -4.34
N GLY A 160 -11.59 3.84 -3.13
CA GLY A 160 -12.70 2.89 -2.93
C GLY A 160 -12.34 1.42 -3.15
N VAL A 161 -11.09 1.10 -3.45
CA VAL A 161 -10.59 -0.28 -3.58
C VAL A 161 -9.77 -0.65 -2.34
N LYS A 162 -10.02 -1.85 -1.83
CA LYS A 162 -9.18 -2.44 -0.77
C LYS A 162 -7.86 -2.91 -1.35
N PHE A 163 -6.78 -2.68 -0.64
CA PHE A 163 -5.49 -3.33 -0.86
C PHE A 163 -4.87 -3.63 0.49
N GLY A 164 -3.96 -4.57 0.53
CA GLY A 164 -3.32 -4.94 1.78
C GLY A 164 -2.02 -5.66 1.56
N PHE A 165 -1.23 -5.67 2.61
CA PHE A 165 0.03 -6.40 2.63
C PHE A 165 0.09 -7.25 3.90
N LEU A 166 0.77 -8.36 3.78
CA LEU A 166 0.95 -9.31 4.87
C LEU A 166 2.38 -9.81 4.84
N LEU A 167 3.03 -9.81 5.99
CA LEU A 167 4.31 -10.44 6.21
C LEU A 167 4.07 -11.74 6.97
N ALA A 168 4.48 -12.86 6.39
CA ALA A 168 4.23 -14.18 6.98
C ALA A 168 5.43 -15.12 6.80
N GLU A 169 5.57 -16.03 7.74
CA GLU A 169 6.51 -17.15 7.70
C GLU A 169 5.75 -18.44 7.37
N LEU A 170 6.30 -19.23 6.43
CA LEU A 170 5.67 -20.45 5.94
C LEU A 170 6.36 -21.68 6.56
N PHE A 171 5.71 -22.33 7.53
CA PHE A 171 6.24 -23.50 8.23
C PHE A 171 5.82 -24.80 7.54
N GLY A 172 6.71 -25.34 6.72
CA GLY A 172 6.52 -26.59 5.99
C GLY A 172 7.83 -27.08 5.40
N ASP A 173 7.78 -28.26 4.80
CA ASP A 173 8.89 -28.71 3.98
C ASP A 173 9.03 -27.87 2.71
N GLU A 174 10.07 -28.13 1.93
CA GLU A 174 10.36 -27.35 0.73
C GLU A 174 9.24 -27.41 -0.30
N ALA A 175 8.74 -28.59 -0.57
CA ALA A 175 7.68 -28.82 -1.56
C ALA A 175 6.36 -28.18 -1.12
N GLN A 176 6.02 -28.22 0.16
CA GLN A 176 4.85 -27.54 0.72
C GLN A 176 4.95 -26.01 0.59
N CYS A 177 6.11 -25.46 0.93
CA CYS A 177 6.35 -24.02 0.83
C CYS A 177 6.26 -23.55 -0.64
N GLU A 178 6.92 -24.24 -1.57
CA GLU A 178 6.87 -23.91 -3.00
C GLU A 178 5.46 -24.03 -3.59
N ALA A 179 4.74 -25.12 -3.26
CA ALA A 179 3.36 -25.31 -3.72
C ALA A 179 2.43 -24.22 -3.18
N THR A 180 2.63 -23.80 -1.92
CA THR A 180 1.89 -22.70 -1.30
C THR A 180 2.17 -21.37 -2.01
N GLN A 181 3.43 -21.06 -2.26
CA GLN A 181 3.83 -19.85 -2.97
C GLN A 181 3.22 -19.81 -4.38
N GLN A 182 3.33 -20.92 -5.13
CA GLN A 182 2.77 -21.00 -6.47
C GLN A 182 1.24 -20.85 -6.46
N PHE A 183 0.54 -21.49 -5.53
CA PHE A 183 -0.91 -21.33 -5.37
C PHE A 183 -1.31 -19.87 -5.12
N LEU A 184 -0.59 -19.16 -4.28
CA LEU A 184 -0.87 -17.75 -3.99
C LEU A 184 -0.64 -16.87 -5.24
N ILE A 185 0.44 -17.12 -5.97
CA ILE A 185 0.74 -16.42 -7.24
C ILE A 185 -0.35 -16.69 -8.29
N ASP A 186 -0.76 -17.94 -8.45
CA ASP A 186 -1.82 -18.35 -9.41
C ASP A 186 -3.17 -17.69 -9.08
N ASN A 187 -3.40 -17.35 -7.81
CA ASN A 187 -4.56 -16.61 -7.34
C ASN A 187 -4.33 -15.08 -7.27
N HIS A 188 -3.38 -14.57 -8.06
CA HIS A 188 -3.10 -13.14 -8.23
C HIS A 188 -2.64 -12.41 -6.96
N ILE A 189 -2.07 -13.12 -5.99
CA ILE A 189 -1.34 -12.54 -4.87
C ILE A 189 0.06 -12.16 -5.36
N GLN A 190 0.45 -10.91 -5.12
CA GLN A 190 1.84 -10.52 -5.30
C GLN A 190 2.67 -11.13 -4.17
N LEU A 191 3.68 -11.93 -4.51
CA LEU A 191 4.50 -12.63 -3.54
C LEU A 191 5.98 -12.27 -3.74
N GLU A 192 6.62 -11.87 -2.66
CA GLU A 192 8.06 -11.62 -2.60
C GLU A 192 8.65 -12.42 -1.43
N VAL A 193 9.66 -13.25 -1.71
CA VAL A 193 10.42 -13.94 -0.67
C VAL A 193 11.48 -12.97 -0.15
N MET A 194 11.31 -12.52 1.09
CA MET A 194 12.21 -11.57 1.76
C MET A 194 13.52 -12.23 2.22
N GLY A 195 13.47 -13.53 2.50
CA GLY A 195 14.58 -14.34 2.98
C GLY A 195 14.08 -15.57 3.70
N TYR A 196 14.98 -16.24 4.41
CA TYR A 196 14.70 -17.48 5.15
C TYR A 196 15.11 -17.29 6.61
N VAL A 197 14.18 -17.57 7.52
CA VAL A 197 14.37 -17.37 8.98
C VAL A 197 14.61 -18.72 9.65
N ARG A 198 15.64 -18.83 10.47
CA ARG A 198 15.89 -20.04 11.29
C ARG A 198 14.88 -20.12 12.41
N SER A 199 14.35 -21.32 12.66
CA SER A 199 13.50 -21.60 13.83
C SER A 199 14.25 -21.24 15.12
N ASN A 200 13.51 -20.77 16.11
CA ASN A 200 14.01 -20.75 17.48
C ASN A 200 13.84 -22.18 18.02
N ASP A 201 14.93 -22.93 18.14
CA ASP A 201 14.96 -24.14 18.96
C ASP A 201 14.93 -23.78 20.44
#